data_b27e01085433ac1e0577c2076e5556b0
#
_entry.id   b27e01085433ac1e0577c2076e5556b0
#
_cell.length_a   1.000
_cell.length_b   1.000
_cell.length_c   1.000
_cell.angle_alpha   90.00
_cell.angle_beta   90.00
_cell.angle_gamma   90.00
#
_symmetry.space_group_name_H-M   'P 1'
#
loop_
_entity.id
_entity.type
_entity.pdbx_description
1 polymer ?
#
loop_
_entity_poly.entity_id
_entity_poly.type
_entity_poly.pdbx_seq_one_letter_code
_entity_poly.pdbx_strand_id
1 'polypeptide(L)'
;MTGRQKQPAPQQIIPNMTQRKLHLRPNLAASGSVVQTQKLLAARVVIEDAMVVFVRAGRKTLRWPQGELVVEAGQAAAVAGGQTFDIVNEPDTQSGVFHAEWIAFDEAVPLQFAEHYGNAAALGNAALLQGFPGLQAAFDYALATLVEPSSPELVVQAALNGVLACLHCGHIALTAVGRNVRLVHRLRRAIAAHPAEAWTAERAAAQQYVSTATLRRHLAEEGLSFRSLLADVRMMRALTLLQVSDWPVARIAKEVGYESASRFTARFRQRFGFLPTAVRGQKKTAVGNRCSGTYRGMSQRLIQGGKQNRDG
;
A
#
# COMPACT_ATOMS: atom_id res chain seq x y z
N MET A 1 -6.08 -45.78 -35.39
CA MET A 1 -5.28 -45.30 -34.23
C MET A 1 -5.11 -43.80 -34.39
N THR A 2 -6.02 -43.01 -33.84
CA THR A 2 -6.03 -41.55 -33.98
C THR A 2 -5.48 -40.96 -32.68
N GLY A 3 -4.25 -40.41 -32.78
CA GLY A 3 -3.57 -39.75 -31.69
C GLY A 3 -4.28 -38.44 -31.32
N ARG A 4 -4.86 -38.38 -30.12
CA ARG A 4 -5.31 -37.12 -29.49
C ARG A 4 -4.08 -36.31 -29.12
N GLN A 5 -3.82 -35.24 -29.85
CA GLN A 5 -2.92 -34.19 -29.41
C GLN A 5 -3.52 -33.51 -28.18
N LYS A 6 -2.83 -33.59 -27.03
CA LYS A 6 -3.09 -32.77 -25.87
C LYS A 6 -2.82 -31.31 -26.21
N GLN A 7 -3.87 -30.49 -26.25
CA GLN A 7 -3.72 -29.04 -26.27
C GLN A 7 -3.04 -28.60 -24.95
N PRO A 8 -2.00 -27.72 -25.02
CA PRO A 8 -1.42 -27.14 -23.83
C PRO A 8 -2.48 -26.28 -23.15
N ALA A 9 -2.55 -26.38 -21.82
CA ALA A 9 -3.41 -25.55 -21.00
C ALA A 9 -3.12 -24.05 -21.27
N PRO A 10 -4.14 -23.17 -21.26
CA PRO A 10 -3.93 -21.74 -21.47
C PRO A 10 -2.96 -21.22 -20.41
N GLN A 11 -1.81 -20.71 -20.86
CA GLN A 11 -0.92 -19.94 -20.01
C GLN A 11 -1.73 -18.75 -19.49
N GLN A 12 -2.07 -18.77 -18.23
CA GLN A 12 -2.55 -17.59 -17.53
C GLN A 12 -1.47 -16.51 -17.68
N ILE A 13 -1.78 -15.50 -18.48
CA ILE A 13 -1.01 -14.27 -18.57
C ILE A 13 -1.08 -13.65 -17.17
N ILE A 14 -0.05 -13.87 -16.36
CA ILE A 14 0.13 -13.19 -15.08
C ILE A 14 0.39 -11.72 -15.46
N PRO A 15 -0.55 -10.80 -15.19
CA PRO A 15 -0.31 -9.39 -15.49
C PRO A 15 0.93 -8.96 -14.71
N ASN A 16 1.71 -8.07 -15.28
CA ASN A 16 2.99 -7.57 -14.81
C ASN A 16 2.94 -7.22 -13.30
N MET A 17 3.12 -8.22 -12.43
CA MET A 17 2.96 -8.17 -10.96
C MET A 17 4.07 -7.36 -10.27
N THR A 18 4.85 -6.57 -11.03
CA THR A 18 6.10 -5.99 -10.54
C THR A 18 6.01 -4.49 -10.23
N GLN A 19 4.91 -3.81 -10.50
CA GLN A 19 4.84 -2.37 -10.30
C GLN A 19 4.06 -2.01 -9.04
N ARG A 20 4.80 -1.67 -7.98
CA ARG A 20 4.28 -0.96 -6.82
C ARG A 20 4.00 0.48 -7.22
N LYS A 21 2.75 0.90 -7.16
CA LYS A 21 2.36 2.28 -7.53
C LYS A 21 1.41 2.84 -6.48
N LEU A 22 1.65 4.08 -6.11
CA LEU A 22 0.70 4.90 -5.35
C LEU A 22 0.19 5.98 -6.28
N HIS A 23 -1.12 6.05 -6.44
CA HIS A 23 -1.79 7.11 -7.18
C HIS A 23 -2.64 7.92 -6.22
N LEU A 24 -2.55 9.23 -6.30
CA LEU A 24 -3.30 10.15 -5.47
C LEU A 24 -4.09 11.11 -6.37
N ARG A 25 -5.39 11.16 -6.15
CA ARG A 25 -6.29 12.18 -6.66
C ARG A 25 -6.79 12.99 -5.47
N PRO A 26 -6.25 14.18 -5.23
CA PRO A 26 -6.63 15.02 -4.08
C PRO A 26 -8.15 15.19 -4.00
N ASN A 27 -8.71 15.13 -2.79
CA ASN A 27 -10.14 15.24 -2.49
C ASN A 27 -11.05 14.14 -3.09
N LEU A 28 -10.48 13.12 -3.73
CA LEU A 28 -11.22 12.00 -4.28
C LEU A 28 -10.80 10.66 -3.65
N ALA A 29 -9.59 10.21 -3.96
CA ALA A 29 -9.13 8.92 -3.49
C ALA A 29 -7.60 8.76 -3.63
N ALA A 30 -7.07 7.78 -2.90
CA ALA A 30 -5.76 7.20 -3.14
C ALA A 30 -5.92 5.73 -3.55
N SER A 31 -5.06 5.23 -4.42
CA SER A 31 -5.00 3.81 -4.75
C SER A 31 -3.58 3.30 -4.74
N GLY A 32 -3.43 2.00 -4.50
CA GLY A 32 -2.12 1.38 -4.49
C GLY A 32 -2.17 -0.13 -4.63
N SER A 33 -1.01 -0.69 -4.98
CA SER A 33 -0.78 -2.12 -5.09
C SER A 33 0.30 -2.54 -4.11
N VAL A 34 0.00 -3.55 -3.29
CA VAL A 34 0.90 -4.16 -2.31
C VAL A 34 1.40 -5.48 -2.85
N VAL A 35 2.72 -5.62 -2.97
CA VAL A 35 3.37 -6.88 -3.35
C VAL A 35 4.37 -7.28 -2.28
N GLN A 36 4.21 -8.47 -1.70
CA GLN A 36 5.10 -9.01 -0.66
C GLN A 36 5.45 -10.47 -0.94
N THR A 37 6.68 -10.86 -0.61
CA THR A 37 7.19 -12.23 -0.78
C THR A 37 7.46 -12.92 0.57
N GLN A 38 7.15 -12.25 1.66
CA GLN A 38 7.31 -12.77 3.02
C GLN A 38 6.05 -12.50 3.83
N LYS A 39 5.71 -13.43 4.71
CA LYS A 39 4.66 -13.21 5.71
C LYS A 39 5.12 -12.13 6.68
N LEU A 40 4.36 -11.04 6.79
CA LEU A 40 4.64 -9.94 7.70
C LEU A 40 3.39 -9.60 8.51
N LEU A 41 3.61 -9.40 9.81
CA LEU A 41 2.63 -8.84 10.73
C LEU A 41 2.96 -7.35 10.94
N ALA A 42 2.11 -6.48 10.47
CA ALA A 42 2.14 -5.06 10.82
C ALA A 42 1.12 -4.81 11.94
N ALA A 43 1.60 -4.68 13.17
CA ALA A 43 0.74 -4.48 14.33
C ALA A 43 0.28 -3.03 14.46
N ARG A 44 -0.96 -2.85 14.92
CA ARG A 44 -1.58 -1.55 15.25
C ARG A 44 -1.51 -0.55 14.10
N VAL A 45 -1.86 -1.00 12.89
CA VAL A 45 -1.98 -0.15 11.70
C VAL A 45 -3.26 0.67 11.79
N VAL A 46 -3.15 1.98 11.80
CA VAL A 46 -4.31 2.88 11.71
C VAL A 46 -4.65 3.05 10.23
N ILE A 47 -5.87 2.71 9.87
CA ILE A 47 -6.44 2.99 8.55
C ILE A 47 -7.08 4.37 8.61
N GLU A 48 -6.43 5.36 8.01
CA GLU A 48 -6.89 6.74 8.09
C GLU A 48 -8.18 6.97 7.31
N ASP A 49 -8.22 6.53 6.06
CA ASP A 49 -9.35 6.67 5.16
C ASP A 49 -10.02 5.32 4.92
N ALA A 50 -11.35 5.29 4.87
CA ALA A 50 -12.08 4.07 4.55
C ALA A 50 -11.68 3.55 3.17
N MET A 51 -11.54 2.23 3.04
CA MET A 51 -11.05 1.65 1.80
C MET A 51 -11.74 0.35 1.42
N VAL A 52 -11.63 0.02 0.12
CA VAL A 52 -11.89 -1.32 -0.41
C VAL A 52 -10.56 -1.92 -0.82
N VAL A 53 -10.32 -3.16 -0.42
CA VAL A 53 -9.13 -3.93 -0.77
C VAL A 53 -9.53 -5.22 -1.47
N PHE A 54 -8.91 -5.51 -2.63
CA PHE A 54 -9.00 -6.78 -3.34
C PHE A 54 -7.70 -7.57 -3.16
N VAL A 55 -7.78 -8.81 -2.69
CA VAL A 55 -6.65 -9.73 -2.63
C VAL A 55 -6.59 -10.49 -3.96
N ARG A 56 -5.51 -10.29 -4.71
CA ARG A 56 -5.28 -10.93 -6.01
C ARG A 56 -4.50 -12.25 -5.89
N ALA A 57 -3.63 -12.35 -4.89
CA ALA A 57 -2.87 -13.56 -4.58
C ALA A 57 -2.49 -13.61 -3.10
N GLY A 58 -2.47 -14.79 -2.53
CA GLY A 58 -2.19 -14.99 -1.10
C GLY A 58 -3.41 -14.71 -0.22
N ARG A 59 -3.14 -14.38 1.04
CA ARG A 59 -4.15 -14.18 2.09
C ARG A 59 -3.85 -12.93 2.88
N LYS A 60 -4.89 -12.15 3.20
CA LYS A 60 -4.83 -11.01 4.10
C LYS A 60 -5.69 -11.27 5.33
N THR A 61 -5.11 -11.06 6.52
CA THR A 61 -5.85 -11.12 7.78
C THR A 61 -5.86 -9.74 8.42
N LEU A 62 -7.03 -9.26 8.80
CA LEU A 62 -7.25 -8.03 9.56
C LEU A 62 -7.75 -8.43 10.95
N ARG A 63 -7.07 -8.01 12.02
CA ARG A 63 -7.46 -8.28 13.41
C ARG A 63 -7.70 -6.97 14.15
N TRP A 64 -8.77 -6.94 14.93
CA TRP A 64 -9.07 -5.85 15.87
C TRP A 64 -9.54 -6.44 17.20
N PRO A 65 -9.66 -5.68 18.30
CA PRO A 65 -9.91 -6.25 19.63
C PRO A 65 -11.13 -7.18 19.73
N GLN A 66 -12.16 -6.98 18.90
CA GLN A 66 -13.41 -7.72 18.97
C GLN A 66 -13.60 -8.74 17.83
N GLY A 67 -12.62 -8.89 16.92
CA GLY A 67 -12.77 -9.78 15.78
C GLY A 67 -11.59 -9.88 14.83
N GLU A 68 -11.78 -10.72 13.86
CA GLU A 68 -10.83 -10.98 12.78
C GLU A 68 -11.58 -11.13 11.46
N LEU A 69 -10.97 -10.69 10.38
CA LEU A 69 -11.43 -10.91 9.02
C LEU A 69 -10.30 -11.49 8.18
N VAL A 70 -10.57 -12.60 7.52
CA VAL A 70 -9.68 -13.22 6.54
C VAL A 70 -10.21 -12.95 5.14
N VAL A 71 -9.33 -12.48 4.27
CA VAL A 71 -9.61 -12.19 2.86
C VAL A 71 -8.68 -13.04 2.01
N GLU A 72 -9.24 -13.98 1.29
CA GLU A 72 -8.51 -14.90 0.41
C GLU A 72 -8.33 -14.31 -0.99
N ALA A 73 -7.46 -14.93 -1.79
CA ALA A 73 -7.31 -14.59 -3.20
C ALA A 73 -8.65 -14.62 -3.94
N GLY A 74 -8.93 -13.59 -4.73
CA GLY A 74 -10.19 -13.40 -5.45
C GLY A 74 -11.31 -12.73 -4.62
N GLN A 75 -11.08 -12.48 -3.33
CA GLN A 75 -12.05 -11.80 -2.46
C GLN A 75 -11.68 -10.34 -2.24
N ALA A 76 -12.68 -9.57 -1.82
CA ALA A 76 -12.53 -8.18 -1.41
C ALA A 76 -13.06 -7.94 0.00
N ALA A 77 -12.56 -6.88 0.63
CA ALA A 77 -13.08 -6.38 1.91
C ALA A 77 -13.25 -4.87 1.88
N ALA A 78 -14.31 -4.39 2.54
CA ALA A 78 -14.43 -3.01 2.97
C ALA A 78 -13.75 -2.86 4.34
N VAL A 79 -13.00 -1.78 4.54
CA VAL A 79 -12.30 -1.47 5.79
C VAL A 79 -12.65 -0.05 6.20
N ALA A 80 -13.12 0.11 7.44
CA ALA A 80 -13.53 1.40 7.97
C ALA A 80 -12.34 2.31 8.24
N GLY A 81 -12.50 3.60 7.95
CA GLY A 81 -11.53 4.65 8.32
C GLY A 81 -11.53 4.92 9.82
N GLY A 82 -10.42 5.44 10.33
CA GLY A 82 -10.22 5.76 11.75
C GLY A 82 -10.02 4.54 12.65
N GLN A 83 -9.98 3.33 12.12
CA GLN A 83 -9.84 2.09 12.89
C GLN A 83 -8.40 1.57 12.90
N THR A 84 -8.09 0.76 13.92
CA THR A 84 -6.76 0.18 14.11
C THR A 84 -6.82 -1.34 13.96
N PHE A 85 -5.93 -1.89 13.14
CA PHE A 85 -5.84 -3.31 12.86
C PHE A 85 -4.42 -3.84 13.03
N ASP A 86 -4.31 -5.09 13.44
CA ASP A 86 -3.14 -5.90 13.18
C ASP A 86 -3.32 -6.57 11.81
N ILE A 87 -2.41 -6.30 10.89
CA ILE A 87 -2.52 -6.73 9.49
C ILE A 87 -1.46 -7.79 9.20
N VAL A 88 -1.91 -8.98 8.78
CA VAL A 88 -1.02 -10.04 8.30
C VAL A 88 -1.26 -10.25 6.81
N ASN A 89 -0.21 -10.13 6.01
CA ASN A 89 -0.21 -10.53 4.62
C ASN A 89 0.62 -11.80 4.46
N GLU A 90 0.02 -12.85 3.90
CA GLU A 90 0.65 -14.14 3.68
C GLU A 90 0.77 -14.41 2.19
N PRO A 91 2.00 -14.63 1.66
CA PRO A 91 2.18 -15.06 0.30
C PRO A 91 1.47 -16.37 0.00
N ASP A 92 0.96 -16.50 -1.19
CA ASP A 92 0.45 -17.76 -1.73
C ASP A 92 1.56 -18.82 -1.78
N THR A 93 1.25 -20.05 -1.45
CA THR A 93 2.24 -21.13 -1.34
C THR A 93 2.83 -21.58 -2.68
N GLN A 94 2.10 -21.40 -3.77
CA GLN A 94 2.54 -21.80 -5.11
C GLN A 94 3.34 -20.67 -5.79
N SER A 95 2.81 -19.45 -5.80
CA SER A 95 3.45 -18.30 -6.43
C SER A 95 4.53 -17.66 -5.56
N GLY A 96 4.51 -17.87 -4.24
CA GLY A 96 5.39 -17.22 -3.29
C GLY A 96 5.13 -15.72 -3.13
N VAL A 97 3.97 -15.22 -3.59
CA VAL A 97 3.65 -13.80 -3.61
C VAL A 97 2.31 -13.53 -2.94
N PHE A 98 2.26 -12.50 -2.13
CA PHE A 98 1.03 -11.81 -1.74
C PHE A 98 0.86 -10.60 -2.65
N HIS A 99 -0.33 -10.45 -3.24
CA HIS A 99 -0.70 -9.30 -4.04
C HIS A 99 -2.11 -8.82 -3.67
N ALA A 100 -2.23 -7.54 -3.38
CA ALA A 100 -3.52 -6.88 -3.13
C ALA A 100 -3.51 -5.46 -3.72
N GLU A 101 -4.67 -5.04 -4.22
CA GLU A 101 -4.92 -3.68 -4.68
C GLU A 101 -5.97 -3.04 -3.79
N TRP A 102 -5.87 -1.72 -3.59
CA TRP A 102 -6.80 -1.01 -2.73
C TRP A 102 -7.11 0.39 -3.28
N ILE A 103 -8.31 0.84 -2.97
CA ILE A 103 -8.77 2.22 -3.15
C ILE A 103 -9.19 2.74 -1.78
N ALA A 104 -8.54 3.80 -1.29
CA ALA A 104 -8.92 4.53 -0.09
C ALA A 104 -9.65 5.81 -0.52
N PHE A 105 -10.85 6.02 0.01
CA PHE A 105 -11.72 7.12 -0.38
C PHE A 105 -11.46 8.34 0.51
N ASP A 106 -11.28 9.51 -0.09
CA ASP A 106 -11.37 10.74 0.70
C ASP A 106 -12.74 10.79 1.39
N GLU A 107 -12.79 11.26 2.62
CA GLU A 107 -14.00 11.28 3.46
C GLU A 107 -15.17 12.00 2.80
N ALA A 108 -14.91 13.02 1.99
CA ALA A 108 -15.94 13.77 1.29
C ALA A 108 -16.72 12.91 0.29
N VAL A 109 -16.06 11.93 -0.36
CA VAL A 109 -16.67 11.12 -1.44
C VAL A 109 -17.81 10.21 -0.91
N PRO A 110 -17.61 9.36 0.10
CA PRO A 110 -18.70 8.56 0.66
C PRO A 110 -19.75 9.40 1.39
N LEU A 111 -19.40 10.58 1.93
CA LEU A 111 -20.38 11.50 2.53
C LEU A 111 -21.31 12.09 1.47
N GLN A 112 -20.77 12.63 0.38
CA GLN A 112 -21.57 13.16 -0.74
C GLN A 112 -22.43 12.08 -1.38
N PHE A 113 -21.90 10.85 -1.51
CA PHE A 113 -22.68 9.70 -1.99
C PHE A 113 -23.87 9.42 -1.07
N ALA A 114 -23.67 9.37 0.24
CA ALA A 114 -24.71 9.12 1.23
C ALA A 114 -25.78 10.22 1.29
N GLU A 115 -25.41 11.49 1.07
CA GLU A 115 -26.35 12.63 0.95
C GLU A 115 -27.29 12.45 -0.24
N HIS A 116 -26.81 11.85 -1.32
CA HIS A 116 -27.58 11.69 -2.56
C HIS A 116 -28.45 10.43 -2.58
N TYR A 117 -27.92 9.30 -2.07
CA TYR A 117 -28.56 7.98 -2.19
C TYR A 117 -29.09 7.43 -0.86
N GLY A 118 -28.93 8.19 0.23
CA GLY A 118 -29.33 7.77 1.56
C GLY A 118 -28.25 6.98 2.30
N ASN A 119 -28.52 6.69 3.57
CA ASN A 119 -27.57 6.02 4.45
C ASN A 119 -27.80 4.50 4.42
N ALA A 120 -26.78 3.74 4.07
CA ALA A 120 -26.63 2.33 4.45
C ALA A 120 -26.02 2.23 5.87
N ALA A 121 -25.93 1.01 6.41
CA ALA A 121 -25.31 0.79 7.71
C ALA A 121 -23.83 1.16 7.67
N ALA A 122 -23.39 2.05 8.57
CA ALA A 122 -22.00 2.46 8.68
C ALA A 122 -21.12 1.27 9.10
N LEU A 123 -20.01 1.09 8.40
CA LEU A 123 -19.05 0.02 8.68
C LEU A 123 -18.29 0.29 9.97
N GLY A 124 -18.40 -0.60 10.96
CA GLY A 124 -17.72 -0.45 12.25
C GLY A 124 -16.21 -0.71 12.18
N ASN A 125 -15.80 -1.80 11.53
CA ASN A 125 -14.38 -2.20 11.39
C ASN A 125 -14.08 -2.66 9.96
N ALA A 126 -14.34 -3.93 9.65
CA ALA A 126 -14.14 -4.49 8.32
C ALA A 126 -15.24 -5.51 7.99
N ALA A 127 -15.57 -5.65 6.70
CA ALA A 127 -16.53 -6.62 6.20
C ALA A 127 -16.04 -7.28 4.92
N LEU A 128 -16.27 -8.59 4.80
CA LEU A 128 -15.99 -9.33 3.57
C LEU A 128 -17.06 -8.97 2.53
N LEU A 129 -16.61 -8.63 1.33
CA LEU A 129 -17.48 -8.28 0.20
C LEU A 129 -17.70 -9.50 -0.69
N GLN A 130 -18.54 -10.42 -0.25
CA GLN A 130 -18.85 -11.64 -0.96
C GLN A 130 -20.25 -11.57 -1.56
N GLY A 131 -20.40 -11.95 -2.84
CA GLY A 131 -21.72 -11.92 -3.49
C GLY A 131 -22.21 -10.53 -3.90
N PHE A 132 -21.31 -9.57 -4.09
CA PHE A 132 -21.64 -8.22 -4.58
C PHE A 132 -21.53 -8.17 -6.11
N PRO A 133 -22.66 -8.27 -6.86
CA PRO A 133 -22.62 -8.26 -8.32
C PRO A 133 -21.99 -6.97 -8.84
N GLY A 134 -21.08 -7.10 -9.83
CA GLY A 134 -20.45 -5.96 -10.48
C GLY A 134 -19.34 -5.25 -9.68
N LEU A 135 -19.13 -5.57 -8.40
CA LEU A 135 -18.15 -4.88 -7.56
C LEU A 135 -16.73 -4.97 -8.12
N GLN A 136 -16.31 -6.15 -8.60
CA GLN A 136 -14.99 -6.30 -9.18
C GLN A 136 -14.80 -5.40 -10.40
N ALA A 137 -15.78 -5.39 -11.32
CA ALA A 137 -15.73 -4.56 -12.52
C ALA A 137 -15.73 -3.06 -12.17
N ALA A 138 -16.55 -2.63 -11.21
CA ALA A 138 -16.58 -1.25 -10.71
C ALA A 138 -15.24 -0.86 -10.07
N PHE A 139 -14.66 -1.73 -9.26
CA PHE A 139 -13.36 -1.50 -8.62
C PHE A 139 -12.23 -1.41 -9.66
N ASP A 140 -12.16 -2.35 -10.60
CA ASP A 140 -11.12 -2.37 -11.62
C ASP A 140 -11.22 -1.13 -12.54
N TYR A 141 -12.45 -0.68 -12.87
CA TYR A 141 -12.66 0.55 -13.62
C TYR A 141 -12.26 1.80 -12.81
N ALA A 142 -12.64 1.88 -11.54
CA ALA A 142 -12.24 2.99 -10.67
C ALA A 142 -10.71 3.03 -10.50
N LEU A 143 -10.07 1.87 -10.32
CA LEU A 143 -8.62 1.79 -10.24
C LEU A 143 -7.96 2.29 -11.54
N ALA A 144 -8.46 1.88 -12.70
CA ALA A 144 -7.94 2.32 -14.00
C ALA A 144 -8.05 3.84 -14.19
N THR A 145 -9.19 4.44 -13.82
CA THR A 145 -9.39 5.91 -13.92
C THR A 145 -8.53 6.70 -12.94
N LEU A 146 -8.28 6.17 -11.74
CA LEU A 146 -7.37 6.78 -10.75
C LEU A 146 -5.92 6.79 -11.23
N VAL A 147 -5.50 5.72 -11.91
CA VAL A 147 -4.14 5.52 -12.42
C VAL A 147 -3.85 6.40 -13.65
N GLU A 148 -4.84 6.61 -14.50
CA GLU A 148 -4.71 7.37 -15.75
C GLU A 148 -4.72 8.89 -15.49
N PRO A 149 -3.57 9.61 -15.64
CA PRO A 149 -3.48 11.03 -15.30
C PRO A 149 -4.43 11.92 -16.10
N SER A 150 -4.76 11.52 -17.34
CA SER A 150 -5.63 12.25 -18.25
C SER A 150 -7.13 12.05 -17.96
N SER A 151 -7.50 11.13 -17.06
CA SER A 151 -8.90 10.90 -16.70
C SER A 151 -9.50 12.17 -16.07
N PRO A 152 -10.60 12.71 -16.64
CA PRO A 152 -11.29 13.85 -16.06
C PRO A 152 -11.80 13.55 -14.64
N GLU A 153 -11.77 14.54 -13.75
CA GLU A 153 -12.18 14.36 -12.35
C GLU A 153 -13.61 13.82 -12.22
N LEU A 154 -14.53 14.29 -13.07
CA LEU A 154 -15.91 13.81 -13.10
C LEU A 154 -16.00 12.31 -13.43
N VAL A 155 -15.14 11.80 -14.31
CA VAL A 155 -15.11 10.38 -14.66
C VAL A 155 -14.57 9.55 -13.49
N VAL A 156 -13.52 10.04 -12.82
CA VAL A 156 -12.98 9.41 -11.61
C VAL A 156 -14.04 9.36 -10.51
N GLN A 157 -14.73 10.49 -10.26
CA GLN A 157 -15.81 10.57 -9.27
C GLN A 157 -16.94 9.58 -9.59
N ALA A 158 -17.38 9.50 -10.86
CA ALA A 158 -18.42 8.56 -11.28
C ALA A 158 -17.99 7.10 -11.09
N ALA A 159 -16.72 6.78 -11.37
CA ALA A 159 -16.16 5.44 -11.17
C ALA A 159 -16.12 5.07 -9.68
N LEU A 160 -15.69 5.99 -8.81
CA LEU A 160 -15.71 5.81 -7.35
C LEU A 160 -17.14 5.61 -6.82
N ASN A 161 -18.10 6.40 -7.33
CA ASN A 161 -19.52 6.24 -6.99
C ASN A 161 -20.07 4.86 -7.42
N GLY A 162 -19.57 4.30 -8.52
CA GLY A 162 -19.92 2.92 -8.94
C GLY A 162 -19.53 1.88 -7.88
N VAL A 163 -18.33 2.01 -7.27
CA VAL A 163 -17.92 1.14 -6.17
C VAL A 163 -18.82 1.34 -4.95
N LEU A 164 -19.09 2.60 -4.57
CA LEU A 164 -19.96 2.91 -3.44
C LEU A 164 -21.40 2.41 -3.65
N ALA A 165 -21.93 2.47 -4.88
CA ALA A 165 -23.25 1.95 -5.22
C ALA A 165 -23.32 0.43 -5.00
N CYS A 166 -22.29 -0.34 -5.39
CA CYS A 166 -22.24 -1.76 -5.10
C CYS A 166 -22.26 -2.04 -3.59
N LEU A 167 -21.50 -1.28 -2.79
CA LEU A 167 -21.50 -1.40 -1.33
C LEU A 167 -22.85 -1.01 -0.73
N HIS A 168 -23.45 0.06 -1.20
CA HIS A 168 -24.77 0.53 -0.76
C HIS A 168 -25.88 -0.52 -1.00
N CYS A 169 -25.93 -1.16 -2.18
CA CYS A 169 -26.81 -2.27 -2.48
C CYS A 169 -26.59 -3.47 -1.54
N GLY A 170 -25.39 -3.64 -1.03
CA GLY A 170 -25.05 -4.61 0.01
C GLY A 170 -25.23 -4.11 1.44
N HIS A 171 -25.90 -2.96 1.63
CA HIS A 171 -26.17 -2.32 2.92
C HIS A 171 -24.91 -1.92 3.71
N ILE A 172 -23.79 -1.60 3.03
CA ILE A 172 -22.55 -1.14 3.64
C ILE A 172 -22.28 0.32 3.25
N ALA A 173 -22.05 1.19 4.25
CA ALA A 173 -21.56 2.55 4.03
C ALA A 173 -20.15 2.72 4.55
N LEU A 174 -19.29 3.36 3.74
CA LEU A 174 -17.93 3.74 4.12
C LEU A 174 -17.85 5.07 4.89
N THR A 175 -18.99 5.62 5.30
CA THR A 175 -19.01 6.82 6.15
C THR A 175 -18.53 6.50 7.55
N ALA A 176 -17.80 7.44 8.17
CA ALA A 176 -17.38 7.30 9.55
C ALA A 176 -18.59 7.23 10.49
N VAL A 177 -18.53 6.36 11.50
CA VAL A 177 -19.56 6.28 12.56
C VAL A 177 -19.47 7.55 13.40
N GLY A 178 -20.42 8.47 13.21
CA GLY A 178 -20.56 9.71 13.98
C GLY A 178 -19.98 10.94 13.28
N ARG A 179 -20.74 12.04 13.32
CA ARG A 179 -20.42 13.36 12.69
C ARG A 179 -19.21 14.08 13.31
N ASN A 180 -18.66 13.62 14.42
CA ASN A 180 -17.45 14.16 15.02
C ASN A 180 -16.26 13.29 14.63
N VAL A 181 -15.67 13.58 13.45
CA VAL A 181 -14.31 13.14 13.17
C VAL A 181 -13.43 13.66 14.31
N ARG A 182 -12.94 12.76 15.15
CA ARG A 182 -12.16 13.12 16.33
C ARG A 182 -11.00 14.01 15.91
N LEU A 183 -10.72 15.04 16.73
CA LEU A 183 -9.59 15.96 16.50
C LEU A 183 -8.29 15.22 16.14
N VAL A 184 -8.02 14.13 16.84
CA VAL A 184 -6.83 13.30 16.62
C VAL A 184 -6.81 12.68 15.22
N HIS A 185 -7.96 12.24 14.68
CA HIS A 185 -8.04 11.69 13.32
C HIS A 185 -7.76 12.77 12.25
N ARG A 186 -8.39 13.97 12.38
CA ARG A 186 -8.09 15.09 11.47
C ARG A 186 -6.61 15.47 11.49
N LEU A 187 -6.02 15.49 12.70
CA LEU A 187 -4.60 15.77 12.85
C LEU A 187 -3.72 14.70 12.21
N ARG A 188 -4.05 13.40 12.35
CA ARG A 188 -3.36 12.31 11.67
C ARG A 188 -3.37 12.50 10.16
N ARG A 189 -4.53 12.79 9.58
CA ARG A 189 -4.67 13.06 8.13
C ARG A 189 -3.81 14.25 7.69
N ALA A 190 -3.84 15.36 8.44
CA ALA A 190 -3.04 16.55 8.13
C ALA A 190 -1.53 16.25 8.15
N ILE A 191 -1.05 15.51 9.15
CA ILE A 191 0.36 15.08 9.22
C ILE A 191 0.69 14.09 8.10
N ALA A 192 -0.20 13.14 7.80
CA ALA A 192 0.02 12.14 6.75
C ALA A 192 0.12 12.75 5.35
N ALA A 193 -0.58 13.86 5.10
CA ALA A 193 -0.47 14.62 3.86
C ALA A 193 0.92 15.27 3.68
N HIS A 194 1.51 15.77 4.78
CA HIS A 194 2.78 16.50 4.76
C HIS A 194 3.74 16.01 5.86
N PRO A 195 4.14 14.72 5.87
CA PRO A 195 4.84 14.12 7.01
C PRO A 195 6.26 14.67 7.22
N ALA A 196 6.89 15.19 6.17
CA ALA A 196 8.25 15.75 6.24
C ALA A 196 8.30 17.16 6.84
N GLU A 197 7.17 17.87 6.94
CA GLU A 197 7.14 19.22 7.47
C GLU A 197 7.59 19.29 8.94
N ALA A 198 8.06 20.47 9.35
CA ALA A 198 8.44 20.75 10.74
C ALA A 198 7.18 20.92 11.62
N TRP A 199 6.61 19.81 12.02
CA TRP A 199 5.44 19.76 12.87
C TRP A 199 5.81 20.04 14.34
N THR A 200 5.13 21.01 14.93
CA THR A 200 5.13 21.28 16.39
C THR A 200 3.72 21.15 16.96
N ALA A 201 3.59 21.02 18.27
CA ALA A 201 2.26 20.95 18.92
C ALA A 201 1.47 22.25 18.71
N GLU A 202 2.17 23.40 18.68
CA GLU A 202 1.60 24.72 18.46
C GLU A 202 1.03 24.84 17.05
N ARG A 203 1.83 24.46 16.05
CA ARG A 203 1.41 24.44 14.62
C ARG A 203 0.23 23.50 14.42
N ALA A 204 0.29 22.30 15.00
CA ALA A 204 -0.76 21.30 14.91
C ALA A 204 -2.07 21.80 15.51
N ALA A 205 -2.01 22.44 16.69
CA ALA A 205 -3.16 23.04 17.35
C ALA A 205 -3.77 24.19 16.52
N ALA A 206 -2.93 25.10 16.02
CA ALA A 206 -3.37 26.20 15.17
C ALA A 206 -4.09 25.72 13.89
N GLN A 207 -3.56 24.69 13.23
CA GLN A 207 -4.18 24.12 12.01
C GLN A 207 -5.53 23.45 12.31
N GLN A 208 -5.74 22.97 13.53
CA GLN A 208 -7.02 22.38 13.95
C GLN A 208 -7.95 23.39 14.66
N TYR A 209 -7.58 24.68 14.68
CA TYR A 209 -8.35 25.76 15.31
C TYR A 209 -8.63 25.51 16.81
N VAL A 210 -7.65 24.94 17.53
CA VAL A 210 -7.72 24.69 18.98
C VAL A 210 -6.48 25.23 19.67
N SER A 211 -6.56 25.39 21.03
CA SER A 211 -5.38 25.69 21.83
C SER A 211 -4.47 24.47 21.97
N THR A 212 -3.18 24.68 22.23
CA THR A 212 -2.24 23.59 22.53
C THR A 212 -2.63 22.78 23.77
N ALA A 213 -3.27 23.43 24.76
CA ALA A 213 -3.80 22.75 25.93
C ALA A 213 -4.96 21.82 25.57
N THR A 214 -5.88 22.27 24.71
CA THR A 214 -6.98 21.45 24.20
C THR A 214 -6.45 20.27 23.40
N LEU A 215 -5.48 20.50 22.49
CA LEU A 215 -4.85 19.44 21.72
C LEU A 215 -4.22 18.38 22.64
N ARG A 216 -3.43 18.80 23.64
CA ARG A 216 -2.78 17.89 24.59
C ARG A 216 -3.80 17.05 25.37
N ARG A 217 -4.91 17.65 25.80
CA ARG A 217 -5.98 16.93 26.50
C ARG A 217 -6.58 15.84 25.64
N HIS A 218 -6.99 16.14 24.38
CA HIS A 218 -7.55 15.14 23.48
C HIS A 218 -6.56 14.02 23.12
N LEU A 219 -5.28 14.34 22.98
CA LEU A 219 -4.26 13.32 22.77
C LEU A 219 -4.10 12.42 24.00
N ALA A 220 -4.13 13.01 25.22
CA ALA A 220 -4.03 12.24 26.46
C ALA A 220 -5.23 11.33 26.69
N GLU A 221 -6.44 11.73 26.30
CA GLU A 221 -7.66 10.90 26.32
C GLU A 221 -7.49 9.61 25.48
N GLU A 222 -6.66 9.66 24.42
CA GLU A 222 -6.29 8.50 23.59
C GLU A 222 -4.96 7.83 24.03
N GLY A 223 -4.38 8.24 25.16
CA GLY A 223 -3.10 7.72 25.65
C GLY A 223 -1.90 8.13 24.80
N LEU A 224 -2.01 9.23 24.03
CA LEU A 224 -1.00 9.70 23.09
C LEU A 224 -0.35 11.01 23.57
N SER A 225 0.89 11.21 23.16
CA SER A 225 1.55 12.52 23.10
C SER A 225 1.65 12.99 21.64
N PHE A 226 1.79 14.29 21.43
CA PHE A 226 2.02 14.81 20.06
C PHE A 226 3.24 14.19 19.39
N ARG A 227 4.34 14.00 20.15
CA ARG A 227 5.56 13.37 19.65
C ARG A 227 5.34 11.91 19.25
N SER A 228 4.58 11.15 20.03
CA SER A 228 4.26 9.75 19.70
C SER A 228 3.34 9.66 18.50
N LEU A 229 2.34 10.52 18.39
CA LEU A 229 1.44 10.62 17.24
C LEU A 229 2.22 10.94 15.95
N LEU A 230 3.04 11.98 15.96
CA LEU A 230 3.85 12.38 14.81
C LEU A 230 4.77 11.24 14.34
N ALA A 231 5.43 10.58 15.29
CA ALA A 231 6.31 9.46 14.98
C ALA A 231 5.52 8.28 14.39
N ASP A 232 4.34 7.97 14.94
CA ASP A 232 3.49 6.88 14.46
C ASP A 232 3.00 7.15 13.03
N VAL A 233 2.44 8.34 12.77
CA VAL A 233 1.96 8.74 11.42
C VAL A 233 3.10 8.67 10.39
N ARG A 234 4.30 9.18 10.73
CA ARG A 234 5.47 9.07 9.87
C ARG A 234 5.85 7.63 9.54
N MET A 235 5.80 6.74 10.53
CA MET A 235 6.10 5.31 10.35
C MET A 235 5.02 4.61 9.53
N MET A 236 3.73 4.95 9.74
CA MET A 236 2.63 4.42 8.92
C MET A 236 2.79 4.84 7.45
N ARG A 237 3.05 6.13 7.21
CA ARG A 237 3.32 6.62 5.84
C ARG A 237 4.51 5.92 5.20
N ALA A 238 5.57 5.69 5.97
CA ALA A 238 6.74 4.94 5.50
C ALA A 238 6.40 3.50 5.12
N LEU A 239 5.58 2.80 5.92
CA LEU A 239 5.12 1.44 5.62
C LEU A 239 4.35 1.42 4.30
N THR A 240 3.40 2.35 4.11
CA THR A 240 2.66 2.50 2.86
C THR A 240 3.62 2.71 1.67
N LEU A 241 4.54 3.68 1.76
CA LEU A 241 5.51 3.96 0.68
C LEU A 241 6.41 2.76 0.36
N LEU A 242 6.83 1.99 1.38
CA LEU A 242 7.59 0.76 1.18
C LEU A 242 6.79 -0.32 0.43
N GLN A 243 5.49 -0.39 0.67
CA GLN A 243 4.58 -1.35 0.04
C GLN A 243 4.25 -0.99 -1.41
N VAL A 244 4.04 0.31 -1.69
CA VAL A 244 3.47 0.78 -2.97
C VAL A 244 4.47 1.51 -3.87
N SER A 245 5.76 1.61 -3.49
CA SER A 245 6.78 2.26 -4.31
C SER A 245 8.10 1.49 -4.33
N ASP A 246 8.88 1.70 -5.39
CA ASP A 246 10.25 1.19 -5.49
C ASP A 246 11.31 2.22 -5.04
N TRP A 247 10.90 3.29 -4.36
CA TRP A 247 11.82 4.31 -3.88
C TRP A 247 12.87 3.73 -2.92
N PRO A 248 14.13 4.13 -3.03
CA PRO A 248 15.15 3.75 -2.06
C PRO A 248 14.73 4.08 -0.62
N VAL A 249 15.10 3.22 0.33
CA VAL A 249 14.78 3.42 1.76
C VAL A 249 15.22 4.81 2.26
N ALA A 250 16.41 5.28 1.78
CA ALA A 250 16.90 6.61 2.11
C ALA A 250 16.00 7.75 1.60
N ARG A 251 15.38 7.59 0.42
CA ARG A 251 14.39 8.54 -0.11
C ARG A 251 13.14 8.53 0.74
N ILE A 252 12.63 7.34 1.10
CA ILE A 252 11.45 7.22 1.96
C ILE A 252 11.69 7.85 3.32
N ALA A 253 12.89 7.65 3.91
CA ALA A 253 13.25 8.29 5.16
C ALA A 253 13.09 9.82 5.10
N LYS A 254 13.64 10.46 4.05
CA LYS A 254 13.50 11.91 3.82
C LYS A 254 12.04 12.33 3.62
N GLU A 255 11.30 11.58 2.81
CA GLU A 255 9.89 11.84 2.49
C GLU A 255 8.99 11.84 3.74
N VAL A 256 9.34 11.04 4.75
CA VAL A 256 8.61 11.01 6.01
C VAL A 256 9.27 11.81 7.13
N GLY A 257 10.20 12.72 6.80
CA GLY A 257 10.77 13.71 7.71
C GLY A 257 11.88 13.18 8.62
N TYR A 258 12.68 12.21 8.14
CA TYR A 258 13.90 11.76 8.82
C TYR A 258 15.14 12.18 8.02
N GLU A 259 16.02 12.93 8.64
CA GLU A 259 17.28 13.35 8.04
C GLU A 259 18.29 12.20 7.87
N SER A 260 18.20 11.18 8.73
CA SER A 260 19.11 10.03 8.76
C SER A 260 18.38 8.73 8.46
N ALA A 261 18.80 8.00 7.43
CA ALA A 261 18.31 6.68 7.10
C ALA A 261 18.54 5.66 8.22
N SER A 262 19.61 5.81 9.00
CA SER A 262 19.90 4.95 10.15
C SER A 262 18.89 5.16 11.27
N ARG A 263 18.61 6.42 11.65
CA ARG A 263 17.57 6.75 12.65
C ARG A 263 16.19 6.29 12.20
N PHE A 264 15.86 6.49 10.93
CA PHE A 264 14.64 5.98 10.32
C PHE A 264 14.53 4.46 10.47
N THR A 265 15.56 3.72 10.04
CA THR A 265 15.57 2.24 10.08
C THR A 265 15.41 1.71 11.51
N ALA A 266 16.12 2.31 12.48
CA ALA A 266 16.00 1.96 13.89
C ALA A 266 14.57 2.18 14.40
N ARG A 267 13.98 3.34 14.09
CA ARG A 267 12.61 3.69 14.50
C ARG A 267 11.56 2.81 13.84
N PHE A 268 11.73 2.51 12.54
CA PHE A 268 10.86 1.61 11.79
C PHE A 268 10.89 0.20 12.39
N ARG A 269 12.09 -0.36 12.66
CA ARG A 269 12.23 -1.65 13.31
C ARG A 269 11.61 -1.67 14.72
N GLN A 270 11.81 -0.60 15.50
CA GLN A 270 11.17 -0.48 16.82
C GLN A 270 9.64 -0.50 16.73
N ARG A 271 9.08 0.14 15.68
CA ARG A 271 7.62 0.24 15.50
C ARG A 271 6.97 -1.03 14.98
N PHE A 272 7.61 -1.72 14.04
CA PHE A 272 7.02 -2.86 13.32
C PHE A 272 7.68 -4.22 13.61
N GLY A 273 8.82 -4.25 14.29
CA GLY A 273 9.54 -5.49 14.59
C GLY A 273 10.42 -6.01 13.45
N PHE A 274 10.34 -5.44 12.25
CA PHE A 274 11.11 -5.85 11.08
C PHE A 274 11.78 -4.66 10.38
N LEU A 275 12.76 -4.95 9.51
CA LEU A 275 13.46 -3.92 8.75
C LEU A 275 12.63 -3.38 7.57
N PRO A 276 12.80 -2.12 7.15
CA PRO A 276 12.15 -1.58 5.96
C PRO A 276 12.33 -2.44 4.71
N THR A 277 13.51 -3.06 4.55
CA THR A 277 13.82 -3.94 3.42
C THR A 277 13.00 -5.24 3.42
N ALA A 278 12.56 -5.73 4.57
CA ALA A 278 11.71 -6.92 4.65
C ALA A 278 10.35 -6.74 3.98
N VAL A 279 9.81 -5.51 3.97
CA VAL A 279 8.53 -5.19 3.31
C VAL A 279 8.57 -5.50 1.82
N ARG A 280 9.75 -5.39 1.21
CA ARG A 280 9.95 -5.59 -0.23
C ARG A 280 10.35 -7.01 -0.63
N GLY A 281 10.67 -7.85 0.35
CA GLY A 281 11.34 -9.11 0.10
C GLY A 281 12.80 -8.89 -0.35
N GLN A 282 13.64 -9.90 -0.23
CA GLN A 282 14.96 -9.87 -0.82
C GLN A 282 14.79 -9.91 -2.35
N LYS A 283 15.31 -8.92 -3.08
CA LYS A 283 15.62 -9.12 -4.49
C LYS A 283 16.55 -10.34 -4.53
N LYS A 284 16.13 -11.46 -5.12
CA LYS A 284 17.07 -12.49 -5.55
C LYS A 284 18.04 -11.76 -6.48
N THR A 285 19.21 -11.42 -5.98
CA THR A 285 20.36 -11.08 -6.82
C THR A 285 20.55 -12.30 -7.68
N ALA A 286 20.33 -12.16 -8.99
CA ALA A 286 20.75 -13.15 -9.95
C ALA A 286 22.24 -13.36 -9.67
N VAL A 287 22.57 -14.50 -9.07
CA VAL A 287 23.97 -14.93 -8.90
C VAL A 287 24.46 -15.09 -10.31
N GLY A 288 25.22 -14.11 -10.78
CA GLY A 288 25.96 -14.22 -11.99
C GLY A 288 26.83 -15.47 -11.88
N ASN A 289 26.52 -16.45 -12.69
CA ASN A 289 27.35 -17.61 -12.93
C ASN A 289 28.71 -17.09 -13.42
N ARG A 290 29.63 -16.78 -12.50
CA ARG A 290 31.05 -16.72 -12.84
C ARG A 290 31.47 -18.17 -13.04
N CYS A 291 31.45 -18.59 -14.29
CA CYS A 291 32.21 -19.74 -14.71
C CYS A 291 33.70 -19.45 -14.41
N SER A 292 34.18 -19.95 -13.30
CA SER A 292 35.60 -20.12 -13.03
C SER A 292 36.10 -21.27 -13.90
N GLY A 293 36.35 -20.99 -15.17
CA GLY A 293 37.10 -21.85 -16.05
C GLY A 293 38.58 -21.78 -15.73
N THR A 294 39.02 -22.71 -14.90
CA THR A 294 40.44 -23.01 -14.72
C THR A 294 40.99 -23.58 -16.01
N TYR A 295 41.69 -22.77 -16.78
CA TYR A 295 42.62 -23.30 -17.78
C TYR A 295 44.04 -23.13 -17.26
N ARG A 296 44.58 -24.27 -16.82
CA ARG A 296 45.99 -24.48 -16.50
C ARG A 296 46.65 -25.08 -17.71
N GLY A 297 47.66 -24.41 -18.24
CA GLY A 297 48.85 -25.00 -18.87
C GLY A 297 48.79 -25.36 -20.34
N MET A 298 49.52 -24.68 -21.13
CA MET A 298 50.71 -25.31 -21.79
C MET A 298 51.52 -24.26 -22.55
N SER A 299 52.80 -24.40 -22.29
CA SER A 299 53.96 -23.61 -22.76
C SER A 299 54.24 -23.70 -24.25
N GLN A 300 54.90 -22.66 -24.70
CA GLN A 300 56.15 -22.66 -25.54
C GLN A 300 56.03 -22.62 -27.04
N ARG A 301 56.74 -21.61 -27.50
CA ARG A 301 57.63 -21.54 -28.75
C ARG A 301 56.94 -21.34 -30.05
N LEU A 302 57.34 -20.43 -30.86
CA LEU A 302 58.55 -20.09 -31.61
C LEU A 302 58.28 -18.79 -32.38
N ILE A 303 59.05 -17.73 -32.17
CA ILE A 303 60.22 -17.32 -32.94
C ILE A 303 59.93 -16.95 -34.40
N GLN A 304 60.25 -15.67 -34.65
CA GLN A 304 60.86 -15.08 -35.88
C GLN A 304 60.02 -14.94 -37.14
N GLY A 305 60.09 -13.73 -37.61
CA GLY A 305 60.49 -13.48 -38.99
C GLY A 305 59.65 -12.44 -39.73
N GLY A 306 60.32 -11.32 -40.00
CA GLY A 306 60.32 -10.72 -41.32
C GLY A 306 59.53 -9.38 -41.42
N LYS A 307 60.26 -8.40 -41.24
CA LYS A 307 60.63 -7.21 -42.03
C LYS A 307 59.97 -7.04 -43.42
N GLN A 308 59.72 -5.74 -43.65
CA GLN A 308 59.77 -5.03 -44.96
C GLN A 308 58.41 -4.97 -45.65
N ASN A 309 58.00 -3.93 -46.20
CA ASN A 309 58.50 -2.62 -46.67
C ASN A 309 57.33 -1.93 -47.38
N ARG A 310 57.32 -0.60 -47.26
CA ARG A 310 57.15 0.41 -48.33
C ARG A 310 55.81 0.56 -49.05
N ASP A 311 55.44 1.80 -48.98
CA ASP A 311 55.08 2.76 -50.04
C ASP A 311 53.71 2.62 -50.69
N GLY A 312 52.97 3.73 -50.59
CA GLY A 312 51.79 4.10 -51.32
C GLY A 312 50.93 5.08 -50.55
#